data_97781aee3139ee15322e8c8a31e7cb53
#
_entry.id   97781aee3139ee15322e8c8a31e7cb53
#
_cell.length_a   1.000
_cell.length_b   1.000
_cell.length_c   1.000
_cell.angle_alpha   90.00
_cell.angle_beta   90.00
_cell.angle_gamma   90.00
#
_symmetry.space_group_name_H-M   'P 1'
#
loop_
_entity.id
_entity.type
_entity.pdbx_description
1 polymer ?
#
loop_
_entity_poly.entity_id
_entity_poly.type
_entity_poly.pdbx_seq_one_letter_code
_entity_poly.pdbx_strand_id
1 'polypeptide(L)'
;FNWEEQIYSLRRLNCRTCFVTSSQVAQRIKETLPNINVHWLPEGIDILDYVPGQDLTERSIEIYELGRQKADYHKILCDLKSEGIFSSFLCNEYDINGMTTKLAFPTAKALLKALPNIKIVISFPQVDTHPEKVGNIETLTQRYWEAMLSRNLIVGRAPNELIQLIGYNPVIDVDWEDPKKQ
;
A
#
# COMPACT_ATOMS: atom_id res chain seq x y z
N PHE A 1 -8.88 13.50 7.24
CA PHE A 1 -8.29 14.48 6.29
C PHE A 1 -9.14 15.74 6.27
N ASN A 2 -8.56 16.89 6.69
CA ASN A 2 -9.27 18.17 6.72
C ASN A 2 -9.04 18.91 5.38
N TRP A 3 -9.97 18.76 4.45
CA TRP A 3 -9.91 19.36 3.13
C TRP A 3 -9.93 20.89 3.16
N GLU A 4 -10.79 21.46 4.01
CA GLU A 4 -10.95 22.93 4.12
C GLU A 4 -9.66 23.60 4.59
N GLU A 5 -8.97 23.00 5.55
CA GLU A 5 -7.69 23.49 6.06
C GLU A 5 -6.59 23.46 4.97
N GLN A 6 -6.55 22.40 4.15
CA GLN A 6 -5.61 22.32 3.03
C GLN A 6 -5.86 23.43 2.00
N ILE A 7 -7.11 23.62 1.60
CA ILE A 7 -7.51 24.69 0.66
C ILE A 7 -7.19 26.08 1.24
N TYR A 8 -7.52 26.29 2.51
CA TYR A 8 -7.18 27.55 3.20
C TYR A 8 -5.68 27.80 3.18
N SER A 9 -4.87 26.80 3.48
CA SER A 9 -3.41 26.90 3.50
C SER A 9 -2.84 27.25 2.12
N LEU A 10 -3.31 26.61 1.05
CA LEU A 10 -2.90 26.91 -0.32
C LEU A 10 -3.23 28.35 -0.73
N ARG A 11 -4.40 28.84 -0.35
CA ARG A 11 -4.80 30.26 -0.59
C ARG A 11 -3.92 31.22 0.18
N ARG A 12 -3.73 30.97 1.49
CA ARG A 12 -2.93 31.84 2.37
C ARG A 12 -1.48 31.95 1.92
N LEU A 13 -0.89 30.87 1.44
CA LEU A 13 0.47 30.83 0.93
C LEU A 13 0.61 31.44 -0.48
N ASN A 14 -0.49 31.88 -1.10
CA ASN A 14 -0.51 32.35 -2.48
C ASN A 14 0.19 31.37 -3.44
N CYS A 15 -0.10 30.08 -3.25
CA CYS A 15 0.53 29.00 -3.99
C CYS A 15 0.18 29.11 -5.48
N ARG A 16 1.19 29.11 -6.35
CA ARG A 16 0.99 29.16 -7.82
C ARG A 16 1.10 27.78 -8.47
N THR A 17 1.91 26.91 -7.88
CA THR A 17 2.13 25.56 -8.37
C THR A 17 2.13 24.59 -7.20
N CYS A 18 1.45 23.46 -7.34
CA CYS A 18 1.33 22.42 -6.33
C CYS A 18 1.57 21.05 -6.94
N PHE A 19 2.38 20.24 -6.29
CA PHE A 19 2.57 18.82 -6.61
C PHE A 19 1.91 18.00 -5.52
N VAL A 20 1.12 17.01 -5.91
CA VAL A 20 0.40 16.13 -4.99
C VAL A 20 0.53 14.68 -5.42
N THR A 21 0.54 13.77 -4.46
CA THR A 21 0.76 12.34 -4.70
C THR A 21 -0.52 11.57 -5.07
N SER A 22 -1.70 12.19 -4.93
CA SER A 22 -2.97 11.59 -5.34
C SER A 22 -3.60 12.34 -6.52
N SER A 23 -3.99 11.59 -7.55
CA SER A 23 -4.70 12.12 -8.72
C SER A 23 -6.05 12.71 -8.36
N GLN A 24 -6.78 12.10 -7.42
CA GLN A 24 -8.05 12.59 -6.90
C GLN A 24 -7.89 13.92 -6.18
N VAL A 25 -6.83 14.07 -5.37
CA VAL A 25 -6.50 15.34 -4.72
C VAL A 25 -6.12 16.41 -5.75
N ALA A 26 -5.31 16.05 -6.76
CA ALA A 26 -4.96 16.98 -7.84
C ALA A 26 -6.20 17.50 -8.55
N GLN A 27 -7.12 16.61 -8.91
CA GLN A 27 -8.39 16.98 -9.58
C GLN A 27 -9.22 17.92 -8.70
N ARG A 28 -9.39 17.59 -7.43
CA ARG A 28 -10.19 18.39 -6.50
C ARG A 28 -9.59 19.79 -6.24
N ILE A 29 -8.27 19.90 -6.19
CA ILE A 29 -7.60 21.22 -6.08
C ILE A 29 -7.85 22.04 -7.36
N LYS A 30 -7.72 21.45 -8.55
CA LYS A 30 -7.98 22.14 -9.82
C LYS A 30 -9.40 22.70 -9.87
N GLU A 31 -10.39 21.95 -9.42
CA GLU A 31 -11.79 22.36 -9.38
C GLU A 31 -12.04 23.50 -8.38
N THR A 32 -11.38 23.44 -7.21
CA THR A 32 -11.61 24.39 -6.11
C THR A 32 -10.76 25.67 -6.24
N LEU A 33 -9.57 25.54 -6.83
CA LEU A 33 -8.57 26.62 -6.97
C LEU A 33 -8.03 26.67 -8.41
N PRO A 34 -8.84 27.12 -9.39
CA PRO A 34 -8.49 27.06 -10.82
C PRO A 34 -7.25 27.89 -11.20
N ASN A 35 -6.83 28.81 -10.36
CA ASN A 35 -5.65 29.65 -10.59
C ASN A 35 -4.34 29.00 -10.14
N ILE A 36 -4.38 27.79 -9.56
CA ILE A 36 -3.20 27.04 -9.15
C ILE A 36 -2.87 25.99 -10.22
N ASN A 37 -1.63 25.96 -10.68
CA ASN A 37 -1.13 24.86 -11.50
C ASN A 37 -0.90 23.63 -10.63
N VAL A 38 -1.76 22.61 -10.78
CA VAL A 38 -1.66 21.39 -9.97
C VAL A 38 -1.17 20.24 -10.85
N HIS A 39 -0.15 19.56 -10.36
CA HIS A 39 0.43 18.38 -10.99
C HIS A 39 0.31 17.17 -10.07
N TRP A 40 -0.22 16.09 -10.61
CA TRP A 40 -0.12 14.79 -9.96
C TRP A 40 1.28 14.22 -10.16
N LEU A 41 1.94 13.91 -9.08
CA LEU A 41 3.26 13.28 -9.05
C LEU A 41 3.18 12.07 -8.11
N PRO A 42 2.92 10.86 -8.63
CA PRO A 42 2.81 9.67 -7.79
C PRO A 42 4.10 9.39 -7.03
N GLU A 43 3.97 8.74 -5.88
CA GLU A 43 5.13 8.31 -5.11
C GLU A 43 5.99 7.34 -5.94
N GLY A 44 7.29 7.62 -5.98
CA GLY A 44 8.29 6.75 -6.58
C GLY A 44 9.22 6.14 -5.53
N ILE A 45 10.06 5.22 -5.97
CA ILE A 45 11.11 4.63 -5.14
C ILE A 45 12.42 4.56 -5.93
N ASP A 46 13.55 4.47 -5.23
CA ASP A 46 14.83 4.24 -5.88
C ASP A 46 14.93 2.77 -6.30
N ILE A 47 14.89 2.52 -7.59
CA ILE A 47 14.93 1.16 -8.15
C ILE A 47 16.23 0.42 -7.88
N LEU A 48 17.32 1.17 -7.62
CA LEU A 48 18.66 0.59 -7.39
C LEU A 48 18.79 -0.06 -6.01
N ASP A 49 17.88 0.27 -5.09
CA ASP A 49 17.85 -0.33 -3.75
C ASP A 49 17.21 -1.73 -3.74
N TYR A 50 16.53 -2.13 -4.83
CA TYR A 50 15.77 -3.37 -4.89
C TYR A 50 16.46 -4.45 -5.70
N VAL A 51 16.41 -5.66 -5.17
CA VAL A 51 16.93 -6.86 -5.85
C VAL A 51 15.75 -7.75 -6.22
N PRO A 52 15.62 -8.16 -7.49
CA PRO A 52 14.60 -9.11 -7.89
C PRO A 52 14.76 -10.45 -7.14
N GLY A 53 13.66 -10.98 -6.63
CA GLY A 53 13.64 -12.30 -6.01
C GLY A 53 13.85 -13.40 -7.04
N GLN A 54 14.33 -14.54 -6.56
CA GLN A 54 14.42 -15.81 -7.32
C GLN A 54 13.02 -16.41 -7.56
N ASP A 55 12.97 -17.61 -8.11
CA ASP A 55 11.70 -18.32 -8.30
C ASP A 55 10.94 -18.50 -7.00
N LEU A 56 9.62 -18.44 -7.06
CA LEU A 56 8.77 -18.47 -5.87
C LEU A 56 9.00 -19.71 -4.99
N THR A 57 9.35 -20.84 -5.61
CA THR A 57 9.62 -22.11 -4.92
C THR A 57 10.87 -22.05 -4.04
N GLU A 58 11.81 -21.17 -4.35
CA GLU A 58 13.09 -21.03 -3.62
C GLU A 58 13.01 -20.04 -2.45
N ARG A 59 11.88 -19.31 -2.35
CA ARG A 59 11.71 -18.29 -1.31
C ARG A 59 11.23 -18.91 -0.01
N SER A 60 11.82 -18.46 1.10
CA SER A 60 11.59 -19.03 2.44
C SER A 60 10.40 -18.42 3.19
N ILE A 61 9.96 -17.22 2.82
CA ILE A 61 8.84 -16.54 3.50
C ILE A 61 7.61 -16.64 2.60
N GLU A 62 6.57 -17.31 3.08
CA GLU A 62 5.39 -17.54 2.25
C GLU A 62 4.52 -16.30 2.14
N ILE A 63 4.16 -15.67 3.25
CA ILE A 63 3.27 -14.52 3.27
C ILE A 63 3.85 -13.40 4.12
N TYR A 64 3.80 -12.19 3.60
CA TYR A 64 4.07 -10.95 4.35
C TYR A 64 2.94 -9.94 4.16
N GLU A 65 2.29 -9.56 5.24
CA GLU A 65 1.32 -8.48 5.23
C GLU A 65 2.04 -7.13 5.38
N LEU A 66 2.24 -6.45 4.26
CA LEU A 66 3.10 -5.28 4.14
C LEU A 66 2.42 -4.01 4.68
N GLY A 67 2.76 -3.68 5.90
CA GLY A 67 2.38 -2.42 6.54
C GLY A 67 0.97 -2.46 7.15
N ARG A 68 0.04 -1.63 6.66
CA ARG A 68 -1.33 -1.54 7.21
C ARG A 68 -2.12 -2.81 6.95
N GLN A 69 -2.83 -3.25 7.96
CA GLN A 69 -3.66 -4.45 7.92
C GLN A 69 -5.12 -4.09 7.64
N LYS A 70 -5.79 -4.89 6.82
CA LYS A 70 -7.25 -4.89 6.75
C LYS A 70 -7.74 -5.93 7.75
N ALA A 71 -8.42 -5.46 8.81
CA ALA A 71 -8.71 -6.25 10.01
C ALA A 71 -9.37 -7.60 9.70
N ASP A 72 -10.41 -7.62 8.85
CA ASP A 72 -11.14 -8.85 8.50
C ASP A 72 -10.24 -9.84 7.76
N TYR A 73 -9.45 -9.34 6.80
CA TYR A 73 -8.54 -10.17 6.02
C TYR A 73 -7.35 -10.67 6.86
N HIS A 74 -6.81 -9.81 7.72
CA HIS A 74 -5.78 -10.20 8.67
C HIS A 74 -6.22 -11.36 9.57
N LYS A 75 -7.45 -11.29 10.09
CA LYS A 75 -8.01 -12.38 10.91
C LYS A 75 -8.04 -13.70 10.14
N ILE A 76 -8.48 -13.68 8.88
CA ILE A 76 -8.51 -14.87 8.03
C ILE A 76 -7.10 -15.44 7.83
N LEU A 77 -6.10 -14.59 7.57
CA LEU A 77 -4.71 -15.05 7.47
C LEU A 77 -4.21 -15.71 8.76
N CYS A 78 -4.57 -15.16 9.92
CA CYS A 78 -4.25 -15.76 11.21
C CYS A 78 -4.91 -17.13 11.40
N ASP A 79 -6.19 -17.25 11.02
CA ASP A 79 -6.94 -18.52 11.09
C ASP A 79 -6.31 -19.58 10.17
N LEU A 80 -6.02 -19.24 8.91
CA LEU A 80 -5.37 -20.13 7.94
C LEU A 80 -3.96 -20.54 8.39
N LYS A 81 -3.22 -19.64 9.02
CA LYS A 81 -1.94 -19.95 9.64
C LYS A 81 -2.08 -20.97 10.75
N SER A 82 -3.10 -20.83 11.61
CA SER A 82 -3.37 -21.77 12.70
C SER A 82 -3.83 -23.14 12.20
N GLU A 83 -4.52 -23.19 11.06
CA GLU A 83 -4.92 -24.39 10.35
C GLU A 83 -3.74 -25.08 9.62
N GLY A 84 -2.56 -24.45 9.56
CA GLY A 84 -1.36 -25.01 8.92
C GLY A 84 -1.36 -24.94 7.39
N ILE A 85 -2.22 -24.09 6.79
CA ILE A 85 -2.30 -23.93 5.33
C ILE A 85 -1.01 -23.36 4.76
N PHE A 86 -0.31 -22.53 5.54
CA PHE A 86 1.04 -22.04 5.24
C PHE A 86 1.91 -22.01 6.49
N SER A 87 3.22 -22.12 6.29
CA SER A 87 4.18 -22.28 7.39
C SER A 87 4.71 -20.96 7.94
N SER A 88 4.86 -19.94 7.09
CA SER A 88 5.42 -18.65 7.48
C SER A 88 4.50 -17.48 7.11
N PHE A 89 4.14 -16.71 8.13
CA PHE A 89 3.37 -15.48 8.01
C PHE A 89 4.03 -14.39 8.84
N LEU A 90 4.38 -13.30 8.20
CA LEU A 90 4.96 -12.13 8.84
C LEU A 90 4.01 -10.93 8.71
N CYS A 91 3.86 -10.19 9.78
CA CYS A 91 3.10 -8.96 9.84
C CYS A 91 3.61 -8.06 10.96
N ASN A 92 3.24 -6.80 10.94
CA ASN A 92 3.45 -5.92 12.08
C ASN A 92 2.42 -6.24 13.17
N GLU A 93 2.81 -6.06 14.43
CA GLU A 93 1.90 -6.18 15.56
C GLU A 93 1.46 -4.78 16.01
N TYR A 94 0.18 -4.65 16.38
CA TYR A 94 -0.44 -3.40 16.82
C TYR A 94 -1.12 -3.60 18.17
N ASP A 95 -1.16 -2.54 18.97
CA ASP A 95 -1.96 -2.51 20.19
C ASP A 95 -3.44 -2.19 19.90
N ILE A 96 -4.25 -2.16 20.95
CA ILE A 96 -5.69 -1.85 20.87
C ILE A 96 -5.99 -0.44 20.32
N ASN A 97 -5.02 0.47 20.38
CA ASN A 97 -5.13 1.83 19.86
C ASN A 97 -4.63 1.94 18.40
N GLY A 98 -4.20 0.83 17.79
CA GLY A 98 -3.62 0.79 16.44
C GLY A 98 -2.19 1.32 16.36
N MET A 99 -1.49 1.44 17.51
CA MET A 99 -0.07 1.81 17.54
C MET A 99 0.79 0.57 17.30
N THR A 100 1.78 0.69 16.44
CA THR A 100 2.72 -0.41 16.16
C THR A 100 3.52 -0.75 17.40
N THR A 101 3.39 -1.97 17.87
CA THR A 101 4.16 -2.50 19.03
C THR A 101 5.39 -3.26 18.57
N LYS A 102 5.32 -3.90 17.39
CA LYS A 102 6.44 -4.62 16.82
C LYS A 102 6.39 -4.57 15.29
N LEU A 103 7.51 -4.29 14.68
CA LEU A 103 7.70 -4.36 13.24
C LEU A 103 8.21 -5.73 12.83
N ALA A 104 7.65 -6.31 11.77
CA ALA A 104 8.19 -7.53 11.16
C ALA A 104 9.65 -7.31 10.72
N PHE A 105 9.94 -6.14 10.19
CA PHE A 105 11.29 -5.70 9.84
C PHE A 105 11.57 -4.34 10.50
N PRO A 106 12.53 -4.28 11.45
CA PRO A 106 12.74 -3.09 12.28
C PRO A 106 13.36 -1.90 11.51
N THR A 107 13.93 -2.14 10.33
CA THR A 107 14.54 -1.10 9.49
C THR A 107 14.18 -1.30 8.03
N ALA A 108 14.20 -0.21 7.23
CA ALA A 108 14.02 -0.28 5.78
C ALA A 108 15.04 -1.24 5.13
N LYS A 109 16.30 -1.22 5.60
CA LYS A 109 17.34 -2.14 5.10
C LYS A 109 17.02 -3.61 5.38
N ALA A 110 16.40 -3.92 6.53
CA ALA A 110 15.96 -5.28 6.85
C ALA A 110 14.82 -5.73 5.94
N LEU A 111 13.85 -4.85 5.66
CA LEU A 111 12.78 -5.09 4.70
C LEU A 111 13.34 -5.33 3.29
N LEU A 112 14.19 -4.44 2.78
CA LEU A 112 14.82 -4.58 1.46
C LEU A 112 15.54 -5.91 1.27
N LYS A 113 16.23 -6.38 2.31
CA LYS A 113 16.89 -7.70 2.32
C LYS A 113 15.90 -8.87 2.31
N ALA A 114 14.74 -8.71 2.93
CA ALA A 114 13.75 -9.78 3.07
C ALA A 114 12.85 -9.90 1.83
N LEU A 115 12.49 -8.79 1.19
CA LEU A 115 11.57 -8.77 0.06
C LEU A 115 11.87 -9.81 -1.04
N PRO A 116 13.12 -10.02 -1.49
CA PRO A 116 13.45 -11.04 -2.49
C PRO A 116 13.14 -12.48 -2.05
N ASN A 117 13.00 -12.72 -0.74
CA ASN A 117 12.70 -14.04 -0.16
C ASN A 117 11.22 -14.24 0.20
N ILE A 118 10.37 -13.26 -0.08
CA ILE A 118 8.94 -13.31 0.18
C ILE A 118 8.21 -13.77 -1.09
N LYS A 119 7.31 -14.75 -0.96
CA LYS A 119 6.48 -15.23 -2.08
C LYS A 119 5.32 -14.29 -2.34
N ILE A 120 4.50 -14.06 -1.31
CA ILE A 120 3.25 -13.31 -1.39
C ILE A 120 3.31 -12.10 -0.47
N VAL A 121 2.99 -10.95 -1.01
CA VAL A 121 2.80 -9.70 -0.26
C VAL A 121 1.32 -9.35 -0.25
N ILE A 122 0.76 -9.17 0.94
CA ILE A 122 -0.61 -8.69 1.09
C ILE A 122 -0.60 -7.16 1.16
N SER A 123 -1.34 -6.51 0.28
CA SER A 123 -1.39 -5.05 0.22
C SER A 123 -2.76 -4.51 -0.17
N PHE A 124 -3.23 -3.55 0.62
CA PHE A 124 -4.47 -2.82 0.39
C PHE A 124 -4.24 -1.31 0.41
N PRO A 125 -4.94 -0.52 -0.39
CA PRO A 125 -4.94 0.93 -0.27
C PRO A 125 -5.39 1.39 1.11
N GLN A 126 -4.96 2.58 1.53
CA GLN A 126 -5.31 3.10 2.85
C GLN A 126 -6.82 3.32 3.02
N VAL A 127 -7.52 3.62 1.95
CA VAL A 127 -8.98 3.79 1.97
C VAL A 127 -9.71 2.52 2.41
N ASP A 128 -9.14 1.33 2.18
CA ASP A 128 -9.74 0.05 2.60
C ASP A 128 -9.36 -0.34 4.03
N THR A 129 -8.22 0.16 4.53
CA THR A 129 -7.70 -0.21 5.84
C THR A 129 -8.02 0.82 6.92
N HIS A 130 -8.05 2.10 6.58
CA HIS A 130 -8.25 3.23 7.49
C HIS A 130 -9.05 4.36 6.82
N PRO A 131 -10.30 4.11 6.41
CA PRO A 131 -11.13 5.12 5.75
C PRO A 131 -11.37 6.34 6.63
N GLU A 132 -11.35 6.19 7.95
CA GLU A 132 -11.50 7.28 8.91
C GLU A 132 -10.37 8.33 8.82
N LYS A 133 -9.19 7.94 8.31
CA LYS A 133 -8.03 8.85 8.15
C LYS A 133 -8.01 9.57 6.81
N VAL A 134 -8.48 8.92 5.75
CA VAL A 134 -8.34 9.41 4.38
C VAL A 134 -9.67 9.67 3.67
N GLY A 135 -10.79 9.31 4.31
CA GLY A 135 -12.11 9.37 3.67
C GLY A 135 -12.16 8.43 2.47
N ASN A 136 -12.54 8.98 1.32
CA ASN A 136 -12.61 8.26 0.06
C ASN A 136 -11.41 8.55 -0.88
N ILE A 137 -10.33 9.14 -0.35
CA ILE A 137 -9.14 9.45 -1.15
C ILE A 137 -8.25 8.22 -1.24
N GLU A 138 -8.12 7.72 -2.45
CA GLU A 138 -7.19 6.64 -2.76
C GLU A 138 -5.83 7.20 -3.16
N THR A 139 -4.75 6.56 -2.72
CA THR A 139 -3.38 6.91 -3.09
C THR A 139 -2.58 5.67 -3.40
N LEU A 140 -1.77 5.75 -4.45
CA LEU A 140 -0.73 4.78 -4.71
C LEU A 140 0.41 4.98 -3.70
N THR A 141 0.82 3.90 -3.04
CA THR A 141 1.91 3.91 -2.07
C THR A 141 3.10 3.09 -2.57
N GLN A 142 4.29 3.36 -2.02
CA GLN A 142 5.55 2.70 -2.40
C GLN A 142 5.49 1.16 -2.31
N ARG A 143 4.65 0.59 -1.46
CA ARG A 143 4.53 -0.86 -1.24
C ARG A 143 4.29 -1.68 -2.48
N TYR A 144 3.48 -1.17 -3.41
CA TYR A 144 3.23 -1.87 -4.67
C TYR A 144 4.49 -1.91 -5.52
N TRP A 145 5.23 -0.81 -5.59
CA TRP A 145 6.52 -0.76 -6.28
C TRP A 145 7.56 -1.68 -5.63
N GLU A 146 7.66 -1.67 -4.30
CA GLU A 146 8.54 -2.54 -3.53
C GLU A 146 8.29 -4.03 -3.85
N ALA A 147 7.03 -4.44 -3.83
CA ALA A 147 6.63 -5.80 -4.13
C ALA A 147 6.91 -6.17 -5.60
N MET A 148 6.56 -5.30 -6.54
CA MET A 148 6.77 -5.53 -7.98
C MET A 148 8.26 -5.65 -8.32
N LEU A 149 9.11 -4.75 -7.83
CA LEU A 149 10.55 -4.77 -8.06
C LEU A 149 11.23 -6.01 -7.46
N SER A 150 10.67 -6.52 -6.37
CA SER A 150 11.14 -7.76 -5.74
C SER A 150 10.51 -9.03 -6.34
N ARG A 151 9.67 -8.89 -7.38
CA ARG A 151 8.96 -9.99 -8.05
C ARG A 151 8.09 -10.81 -7.08
N ASN A 152 7.49 -10.17 -6.08
CA ASN A 152 6.52 -10.83 -5.22
C ASN A 152 5.16 -10.96 -5.93
N LEU A 153 4.40 -12.00 -5.64
CA LEU A 153 2.98 -12.00 -5.92
C LEU A 153 2.29 -11.00 -4.97
N ILE A 154 1.44 -10.16 -5.51
CA ILE A 154 0.69 -9.20 -4.71
C ILE A 154 -0.76 -9.66 -4.64
N VAL A 155 -1.28 -9.83 -3.42
CA VAL A 155 -2.67 -10.19 -3.16
C VAL A 155 -3.32 -9.07 -2.36
N GLY A 156 -4.55 -8.71 -2.70
CA GLY A 156 -5.26 -7.62 -2.03
C GLY A 156 -6.10 -6.79 -2.98
N ARG A 157 -5.82 -5.51 -3.11
CA ARG A 157 -6.47 -4.63 -4.09
C ARG A 157 -5.48 -3.63 -4.67
N ALA A 158 -5.49 -3.45 -5.98
CA ALA A 158 -4.72 -2.41 -6.63
C ALA A 158 -5.41 -1.06 -6.50
N PRO A 159 -4.68 0.03 -6.17
CA PRO A 159 -5.21 1.37 -6.35
C PRO A 159 -5.38 1.68 -7.85
N ASN A 160 -6.43 2.44 -8.19
CA ASN A 160 -6.70 2.83 -9.58
C ASN A 160 -5.52 3.55 -10.24
N GLU A 161 -4.80 4.35 -9.48
CA GLU A 161 -3.60 5.07 -9.97
C GLU A 161 -2.51 4.11 -10.45
N LEU A 162 -2.32 2.96 -9.77
CA LEU A 162 -1.35 1.95 -10.20
C LEU A 162 -1.73 1.37 -11.56
N ILE A 163 -3.01 0.97 -11.70
CA ILE A 163 -3.52 0.41 -12.97
C ILE A 163 -3.39 1.43 -14.11
N GLN A 164 -3.68 2.70 -13.86
CA GLN A 164 -3.53 3.78 -14.85
C GLN A 164 -2.07 3.97 -15.29
N LEU A 165 -1.12 3.90 -14.36
CA LEU A 165 0.30 4.13 -14.64
C LEU A 165 0.95 3.01 -15.44
N ILE A 166 0.59 1.75 -15.15
CA ILE A 166 1.24 0.60 -15.77
C ILE A 166 0.42 -0.10 -16.85
N GLY A 167 -0.88 0.24 -16.96
CA GLY A 167 -1.78 -0.25 -18.02
C GLY A 167 -2.39 -1.63 -17.76
N TYR A 168 -2.18 -2.23 -16.59
CA TYR A 168 -2.79 -3.51 -16.19
C TYR A 168 -2.93 -3.60 -14.67
N ASN A 169 -3.71 -4.58 -14.17
CA ASN A 169 -3.78 -4.87 -12.72
C ASN A 169 -2.69 -5.88 -12.32
N PRO A 170 -1.67 -5.48 -11.54
CA PRO A 170 -0.61 -6.38 -11.09
C PRO A 170 -0.96 -7.13 -9.80
N VAL A 171 -2.15 -6.91 -9.25
CA VAL A 171 -2.60 -7.46 -7.98
C VAL A 171 -3.63 -8.55 -8.23
N ILE A 172 -3.52 -9.65 -7.55
CA ILE A 172 -4.56 -10.66 -7.47
C ILE A 172 -5.61 -10.12 -6.50
N ASP A 173 -6.76 -9.69 -7.05
CA ASP A 173 -7.85 -9.15 -6.26
C ASP A 173 -8.44 -10.23 -5.35
N VAL A 174 -8.66 -9.88 -4.09
CA VAL A 174 -9.28 -10.79 -3.14
C VAL A 174 -10.80 -10.77 -3.29
N ASP A 175 -11.40 -11.94 -3.16
CA ASP A 175 -12.82 -12.07 -2.97
C ASP A 175 -13.14 -11.74 -1.50
N TRP A 176 -13.79 -10.61 -1.28
CA TRP A 176 -14.15 -10.13 0.05
C TRP A 176 -15.27 -10.96 0.69
N GLU A 177 -16.08 -11.63 -0.14
CA GLU A 177 -17.22 -12.44 0.31
C GLU A 177 -16.78 -13.86 0.70
N ASP A 178 -15.73 -14.38 0.06
CA ASP A 178 -15.17 -15.71 0.37
C ASP A 178 -13.63 -15.74 0.28
N PRO A 179 -12.94 -15.17 1.26
CA PRO A 179 -11.46 -15.13 1.27
C PRO A 179 -10.79 -16.49 1.36
N LYS A 180 -11.52 -17.56 1.69
CA LYS A 180 -10.99 -18.94 1.75
C LYS A 180 -10.89 -19.61 0.37
N LYS A 181 -11.52 -19.05 -0.66
CA LYS A 181 -11.45 -19.58 -2.04
C LYS A 181 -10.18 -19.20 -2.80
N GLN A 182 -9.31 -18.43 -2.18
CA GLN A 182 -8.06 -17.97 -2.75
C GLN A 182 -6.89 -18.75 -2.16
#